data_802af445c2fb7471b0b332b8fb585ed2
#
_entry.id   802af445c2fb7471b0b332b8fb585ed2
#
_cell.length_a   1.000
_cell.length_b   1.000
_cell.length_c   1.000
_cell.angle_alpha   90.00
_cell.angle_beta   90.00
_cell.angle_gamma   90.00
#
_symmetry.space_group_name_H-M   'P 1'
#
loop_
_entity.id
_entity.type
_entity.pdbx_description
1 polymer ?
#
loop_
_entity_poly.entity_id
_entity_poly.type
_entity_poly.pdbx_seq_one_letter_code
_entity_poly.pdbx_strand_id
1 'polypeptide(L)'
;MLFRSLYRGFEVFKDFGFSFFTSSRWDAASDDGTVAASYGVGAMLVGSMVVASIAVVVAVPFSMSVALFLEYYAPQRIKSVLVSILDLVASVPSVIWGIWGYTILMPNAVGWSKSINHWFGWFPLFKVPAPIFERSPFIAGLLLAMMILPIVTSVSREVYSQAPRDQIDAAYGLGASKWGTMRAVVLPFGRGGLVGGTMLGLGRALGETVAVYLVLNLVFKVNFQILASVGGNVASLIAGRFGEATPYELKALMAAGLVLFMLTLLVNFLATALVARTARKAK
;
A
#
# COMPACT_ATOMS: atom_id res chain seq x y z
N MET A 1 26.42 4.24 0.37
CA MET A 1 25.67 3.19 1.12
C MET A 1 25.04 2.15 0.20
N LEU A 2 24.27 2.52 -0.83
CA LEU A 2 23.59 1.59 -1.77
C LEU A 2 24.54 0.52 -2.38
N PHE A 3 25.70 0.90 -2.90
CA PHE A 3 26.66 -0.04 -3.48
C PHE A 3 27.19 -1.09 -2.50
N ARG A 4 27.37 -0.71 -1.24
CA ARG A 4 27.83 -1.64 -0.19
C ARG A 4 26.76 -2.63 0.22
N SER A 5 25.49 -2.18 0.25
CA SER A 5 24.31 -3.04 0.49
C SER A 5 24.06 -3.97 -0.69
N LEU A 6 24.21 -3.48 -1.94
CA LEU A 6 24.13 -4.27 -3.16
C LEU A 6 25.17 -5.41 -3.15
N TYR A 7 26.44 -5.09 -2.86
CA TYR A 7 27.49 -6.10 -2.84
C TYR A 7 27.26 -7.19 -1.78
N ARG A 8 26.87 -6.79 -0.57
CA ARG A 8 26.57 -7.73 0.53
C ARG A 8 25.31 -8.57 0.29
N GLY A 9 24.27 -7.97 -0.27
CA GLY A 9 23.05 -8.69 -0.64
C GLY A 9 23.27 -9.68 -1.80
N PHE A 10 24.21 -9.41 -2.68
CA PHE A 10 24.50 -10.28 -3.83
C PHE A 10 25.09 -11.64 -3.43
N GLU A 11 25.80 -11.71 -2.30
CA GLU A 11 26.28 -12.99 -1.75
C GLU A 11 25.09 -13.90 -1.43
N VAL A 12 24.06 -13.38 -0.82
CA VAL A 12 22.85 -14.15 -0.46
C VAL A 12 22.13 -14.68 -1.72
N PHE A 13 22.11 -13.90 -2.80
CA PHE A 13 21.53 -14.37 -4.07
C PHE A 13 22.37 -15.48 -4.73
N LYS A 14 23.68 -15.54 -4.48
CA LYS A 14 24.54 -16.64 -4.93
C LYS A 14 24.27 -17.92 -4.15
N ASP A 15 24.07 -17.79 -2.83
CA ASP A 15 23.89 -18.93 -1.93
C ASP A 15 22.50 -19.54 -2.06
N PHE A 16 21.44 -18.73 -2.13
CA PHE A 16 20.06 -19.18 -2.17
C PHE A 16 19.42 -19.13 -3.56
N GLY A 17 20.02 -18.39 -4.51
CA GLY A 17 19.51 -18.28 -5.88
C GLY A 17 18.05 -17.85 -5.95
N PHE A 18 17.26 -18.55 -6.76
CA PHE A 18 15.83 -18.26 -6.94
C PHE A 18 14.99 -18.66 -5.71
N SER A 19 15.48 -19.56 -4.87
CA SER A 19 14.77 -19.98 -3.67
C SER A 19 14.58 -18.85 -2.68
N PHE A 20 15.45 -17.83 -2.66
CA PHE A 20 15.28 -16.63 -1.85
C PHE A 20 13.96 -15.89 -2.12
N PHE A 21 13.49 -15.90 -3.36
CA PHE A 21 12.24 -15.22 -3.77
C PHE A 21 11.00 -16.07 -3.51
N THR A 22 11.12 -17.39 -3.49
CA THR A 22 9.97 -18.30 -3.45
C THR A 22 9.80 -18.98 -2.10
N SER A 23 10.89 -19.18 -1.36
CA SER A 23 10.81 -19.78 -0.03
C SER A 23 10.11 -18.87 0.97
N SER A 24 9.38 -19.50 1.88
CA SER A 24 8.66 -18.83 2.97
C SER A 24 9.27 -19.19 4.34
N ARG A 25 10.57 -19.49 4.38
CA ARG A 25 11.29 -19.80 5.62
C ARG A 25 12.29 -18.68 5.92
N TRP A 26 12.43 -18.37 7.19
CA TRP A 26 13.41 -17.39 7.67
C TRP A 26 13.99 -17.91 8.98
N ASP A 27 14.98 -18.78 8.85
CA ASP A 27 15.63 -19.46 9.98
C ASP A 27 17.12 -19.08 9.97
N ALA A 28 17.61 -18.55 11.08
CA ALA A 28 19.05 -18.38 11.29
C ALA A 28 19.70 -19.73 11.53
N ALA A 29 20.95 -19.89 11.14
CA ALA A 29 21.72 -21.09 11.51
C ALA A 29 21.75 -21.22 13.03
N SER A 30 21.58 -22.43 13.55
CA SER A 30 21.76 -22.68 14.98
C SER A 30 23.24 -22.62 15.34
N ASP A 31 23.55 -22.17 16.56
CA ASP A 31 24.93 -22.06 17.06
C ASP A 31 25.63 -23.42 17.15
N ASP A 32 24.86 -24.48 17.26
CA ASP A 32 25.35 -25.90 17.31
C ASP A 32 25.54 -26.53 15.92
N GLY A 33 25.24 -25.78 14.83
CA GLY A 33 25.39 -26.24 13.44
C GLY A 33 24.38 -27.30 12.99
N THR A 34 23.37 -27.62 13.81
CA THR A 34 22.35 -28.65 13.49
C THR A 34 21.31 -28.15 12.48
N VAL A 35 21.09 -26.85 12.40
CA VAL A 35 20.15 -26.20 11.46
C VAL A 35 20.92 -25.30 10.50
N ALA A 36 20.85 -25.61 9.21
CA ALA A 36 21.39 -24.75 8.18
C ALA A 36 20.51 -23.49 8.02
N ALA A 37 21.15 -22.34 7.82
CA ALA A 37 20.43 -21.10 7.55
C ALA A 37 19.52 -21.26 6.32
N SER A 38 18.29 -20.80 6.43
CA SER A 38 17.33 -20.75 5.33
C SER A 38 16.63 -19.41 5.30
N TYR A 39 16.91 -18.61 4.27
CA TYR A 39 16.32 -17.28 4.10
C TYR A 39 15.51 -17.22 2.83
N GLY A 40 14.23 -16.84 2.97
CA GLY A 40 13.34 -16.64 1.86
C GLY A 40 12.28 -15.58 2.14
N VAL A 41 12.05 -14.71 1.19
CA VAL A 41 11.14 -13.55 1.32
C VAL A 41 9.79 -13.75 0.64
N GLY A 42 9.52 -14.92 0.05
CA GLY A 42 8.33 -15.17 -0.77
C GLY A 42 7.02 -14.83 -0.07
N ALA A 43 6.82 -15.31 1.16
CA ALA A 43 5.61 -14.97 1.95
C ALA A 43 5.49 -13.48 2.23
N MET A 44 6.61 -12.80 2.55
CA MET A 44 6.64 -11.38 2.85
C MET A 44 6.38 -10.51 1.61
N LEU A 45 6.84 -10.94 0.43
CA LEU A 45 6.54 -10.28 -0.84
C LEU A 45 5.04 -10.36 -1.15
N VAL A 46 4.45 -11.54 -1.04
CA VAL A 46 3.00 -11.71 -1.23
C VAL A 46 2.22 -10.86 -0.23
N GLY A 47 2.60 -10.88 1.04
CA GLY A 47 1.96 -10.06 2.06
C GLY A 47 2.09 -8.56 1.81
N SER A 48 3.27 -8.08 1.36
CA SER A 48 3.46 -6.68 0.94
C SER A 48 2.49 -6.29 -0.19
N MET A 49 2.33 -7.15 -1.20
CA MET A 49 1.41 -6.93 -2.31
C MET A 49 -0.06 -6.93 -1.86
N VAL A 50 -0.44 -7.87 -0.99
CA VAL A 50 -1.82 -7.95 -0.47
C VAL A 50 -2.17 -6.70 0.33
N VAL A 51 -1.33 -6.30 1.27
CA VAL A 51 -1.57 -5.11 2.12
C VAL A 51 -1.61 -3.84 1.27
N ALA A 52 -0.67 -3.66 0.34
CA ALA A 52 -0.64 -2.51 -0.56
C ALA A 52 -1.86 -2.48 -1.50
N SER A 53 -2.31 -3.64 -1.99
CA SER A 53 -3.51 -3.74 -2.83
C SER A 53 -4.76 -3.30 -2.08
N ILE A 54 -4.93 -3.75 -0.83
CA ILE A 54 -6.05 -3.32 0.03
C ILE A 54 -6.00 -1.80 0.23
N ALA A 55 -4.81 -1.26 0.53
CA ALA A 55 -4.63 0.17 0.74
C ALA A 55 -5.06 0.99 -0.49
N VAL A 56 -4.62 0.58 -1.68
CA VAL A 56 -4.96 1.26 -2.94
C VAL A 56 -6.43 1.14 -3.29
N VAL A 57 -7.01 -0.07 -3.17
CA VAL A 57 -8.44 -0.31 -3.47
C VAL A 57 -9.35 0.55 -2.59
N VAL A 58 -8.97 0.78 -1.34
CA VAL A 58 -9.72 1.65 -0.43
C VAL A 58 -9.40 3.12 -0.67
N ALA A 59 -8.11 3.49 -0.69
CA ALA A 59 -7.73 4.90 -0.71
C ALA A 59 -8.07 5.61 -2.03
N VAL A 60 -7.89 4.96 -3.18
CA VAL A 60 -8.02 5.63 -4.48
C VAL A 60 -9.45 6.12 -4.76
N PRO A 61 -10.52 5.32 -4.58
CA PRO A 61 -11.89 5.81 -4.77
C PRO A 61 -12.25 6.95 -3.81
N PHE A 62 -11.84 6.84 -2.54
CA PHE A 62 -12.07 7.91 -1.56
C PHE A 62 -11.30 9.17 -1.91
N SER A 63 -10.02 9.06 -2.25
CA SER A 63 -9.18 10.20 -2.66
C SER A 63 -9.72 10.90 -3.90
N MET A 64 -10.17 10.14 -4.90
CA MET A 64 -10.81 10.69 -6.11
C MET A 64 -12.06 11.48 -5.75
N SER A 65 -12.92 10.91 -4.90
CA SER A 65 -14.17 11.54 -4.47
C SER A 65 -13.90 12.83 -3.67
N VAL A 66 -12.95 12.78 -2.74
CA VAL A 66 -12.55 13.94 -1.93
C VAL A 66 -11.92 15.02 -2.81
N ALA A 67 -11.05 14.65 -3.76
CA ALA A 67 -10.42 15.62 -4.68
C ALA A 67 -11.45 16.34 -5.56
N LEU A 68 -12.41 15.59 -6.13
CA LEU A 68 -13.51 16.18 -6.91
C LEU A 68 -14.40 17.07 -6.06
N PHE A 69 -14.74 16.62 -4.84
CA PHE A 69 -15.53 17.42 -3.92
C PHE A 69 -14.84 18.75 -3.60
N LEU A 70 -13.56 18.69 -3.22
CA LEU A 70 -12.78 19.88 -2.87
C LEU A 70 -12.64 20.85 -4.03
N GLU A 71 -12.46 20.35 -5.26
CA GLU A 71 -12.21 21.23 -6.40
C GLU A 71 -13.48 21.84 -6.97
N TYR A 72 -14.58 21.10 -7.06
CA TYR A 72 -15.77 21.52 -7.79
C TYR A 72 -17.02 21.74 -6.93
N TYR A 73 -17.09 21.20 -5.73
CA TYR A 73 -18.29 21.26 -4.90
C TYR A 73 -18.13 22.07 -3.63
N ALA A 74 -16.95 22.07 -3.02
CA ALA A 74 -16.73 22.72 -1.73
C ALA A 74 -16.71 24.27 -1.87
N PRO A 75 -17.45 25.01 -1.01
CA PRO A 75 -17.28 26.44 -0.90
C PRO A 75 -15.85 26.79 -0.47
N GLN A 76 -15.32 27.95 -0.95
CA GLN A 76 -13.92 28.30 -0.74
C GLN A 76 -13.47 28.27 0.73
N ARG A 77 -14.33 28.67 1.67
CA ARG A 77 -14.04 28.66 3.10
C ARG A 77 -13.83 27.23 3.63
N ILE A 78 -14.69 26.29 3.21
CA ILE A 78 -14.63 24.89 3.61
C ILE A 78 -13.44 24.21 2.91
N LYS A 79 -13.21 24.50 1.63
CA LYS A 79 -12.08 23.99 0.85
C LYS A 79 -10.75 24.25 1.55
N SER A 80 -10.48 25.49 1.99
CA SER A 80 -9.22 25.85 2.65
C SER A 80 -9.00 25.07 3.95
N VAL A 81 -10.04 24.95 4.77
CA VAL A 81 -9.95 24.19 6.05
C VAL A 81 -9.69 22.71 5.80
N LEU A 82 -10.42 22.09 4.87
CA LEU A 82 -10.25 20.67 4.57
C LEU A 82 -8.89 20.37 3.95
N VAL A 83 -8.36 21.25 3.10
CA VAL A 83 -7.00 21.13 2.55
C VAL A 83 -5.97 21.19 3.68
N SER A 84 -6.09 22.17 4.59
CA SER A 84 -5.19 22.24 5.75
C SER A 84 -5.25 21.00 6.63
N ILE A 85 -6.44 20.41 6.82
CA ILE A 85 -6.58 19.15 7.55
C ILE A 85 -5.86 18.00 6.81
N LEU A 86 -6.03 17.89 5.49
CA LEU A 86 -5.34 16.87 4.69
C LEU A 86 -3.82 17.01 4.78
N ASP A 87 -3.30 18.24 4.72
CA ASP A 87 -1.86 18.51 4.84
C ASP A 87 -1.33 18.16 6.24
N LEU A 88 -2.08 18.47 7.28
CA LEU A 88 -1.76 18.07 8.66
C LEU A 88 -1.74 16.53 8.80
N VAL A 89 -2.75 15.85 8.27
CA VAL A 89 -2.82 14.38 8.29
C VAL A 89 -1.66 13.75 7.52
N ALA A 90 -1.26 14.35 6.38
CA ALA A 90 -0.11 13.89 5.59
C ALA A 90 1.22 14.03 6.34
N SER A 91 1.34 15.01 7.24
CA SER A 91 2.56 15.29 8.01
C SER A 91 2.72 14.42 9.26
N VAL A 92 1.70 13.66 9.66
CA VAL A 92 1.74 12.81 10.85
C VAL A 92 2.81 11.72 10.70
N PRO A 93 3.74 11.58 11.68
CA PRO A 93 4.74 10.51 11.68
C PRO A 93 4.11 9.11 11.65
N SER A 94 4.72 8.18 10.92
CA SER A 94 4.20 6.82 10.74
C SER A 94 4.06 6.03 12.05
N VAL A 95 4.93 6.31 13.02
CA VAL A 95 4.85 5.70 14.37
C VAL A 95 3.52 6.05 15.05
N ILE A 96 3.08 7.31 14.95
CA ILE A 96 1.81 7.76 15.54
C ILE A 96 0.65 7.04 14.86
N TRP A 97 0.68 6.93 13.52
CA TRP A 97 -0.29 6.13 12.78
C TRP A 97 -0.32 4.67 13.24
N GLY A 98 0.85 4.08 13.48
CA GLY A 98 0.95 2.71 13.98
C GLY A 98 0.34 2.52 15.36
N ILE A 99 0.65 3.42 16.31
CA ILE A 99 0.07 3.39 17.67
C ILE A 99 -1.45 3.59 17.60
N TRP A 100 -1.93 4.57 16.84
CA TRP A 100 -3.35 4.81 16.63
C TRP A 100 -4.03 3.61 15.98
N GLY A 101 -3.37 3.01 14.99
CA GLY A 101 -3.82 1.81 14.31
C GLY A 101 -3.98 0.62 15.26
N TYR A 102 -3.03 0.43 16.15
CA TYR A 102 -3.07 -0.64 17.14
C TYR A 102 -4.13 -0.40 18.22
N THR A 103 -4.22 0.82 18.76
CA THR A 103 -5.07 1.12 19.92
C THR A 103 -6.52 1.44 19.54
N ILE A 104 -6.76 2.05 18.39
CA ILE A 104 -8.09 2.55 17.99
C ILE A 104 -8.63 1.82 16.77
N LEU A 105 -7.86 1.76 15.67
CA LEU A 105 -8.36 1.14 14.44
C LEU A 105 -8.57 -0.36 14.60
N MET A 106 -7.60 -1.08 15.16
CA MET A 106 -7.65 -2.55 15.26
C MET A 106 -8.86 -3.07 16.03
N PRO A 107 -9.21 -2.58 17.24
CA PRO A 107 -10.39 -3.06 17.97
C PRO A 107 -11.69 -2.89 17.15
N ASN A 108 -11.84 -1.75 16.46
CA ASN A 108 -13.00 -1.49 15.61
C ASN A 108 -13.01 -2.37 14.35
N ALA A 109 -11.86 -2.47 13.69
CA ALA A 109 -11.69 -3.24 12.46
C ALA A 109 -11.87 -4.76 12.67
N VAL A 110 -11.60 -5.28 13.86
CA VAL A 110 -11.94 -6.65 14.25
C VAL A 110 -13.46 -6.87 14.16
N GLY A 111 -14.27 -5.93 14.63
CA GLY A 111 -15.73 -5.98 14.49
C GLY A 111 -16.16 -6.03 13.02
N TRP A 112 -15.59 -5.16 12.19
CA TRP A 112 -15.85 -5.14 10.75
C TRP A 112 -15.42 -6.45 10.07
N SER A 113 -14.24 -6.98 10.42
CA SER A 113 -13.72 -8.25 9.91
C SER A 113 -14.65 -9.42 10.22
N LYS A 114 -15.20 -9.49 11.46
CA LYS A 114 -16.19 -10.49 11.84
C LYS A 114 -17.46 -10.39 11.00
N SER A 115 -17.98 -9.18 10.78
CA SER A 115 -19.15 -8.95 9.94
C SER A 115 -18.90 -9.34 8.49
N ILE A 116 -17.73 -8.94 7.93
CA ILE A 116 -17.36 -9.33 6.56
C ILE A 116 -17.21 -10.85 6.44
N ASN A 117 -16.57 -11.50 7.40
CA ASN A 117 -16.45 -12.96 7.40
C ASN A 117 -17.80 -13.66 7.52
N HIS A 118 -18.72 -13.14 8.32
CA HIS A 118 -20.08 -13.69 8.47
C HIS A 118 -20.86 -13.67 7.14
N TRP A 119 -20.81 -12.56 6.40
CA TRP A 119 -21.57 -12.40 5.15
C TRP A 119 -20.85 -12.96 3.93
N PHE A 120 -19.52 -12.86 3.87
CA PHE A 120 -18.70 -13.18 2.71
C PHE A 120 -17.69 -14.31 2.95
N GLY A 121 -17.76 -15.01 4.10
CA GLY A 121 -16.81 -16.09 4.46
C GLY A 121 -16.83 -17.31 3.52
N TRP A 122 -17.84 -17.40 2.65
CA TRP A 122 -17.89 -18.39 1.56
C TRP A 122 -16.84 -18.10 0.47
N PHE A 123 -16.43 -16.85 0.32
CA PHE A 123 -15.39 -16.46 -0.65
C PHE A 123 -13.99 -16.66 -0.05
N PRO A 124 -13.06 -17.34 -0.75
CA PRO A 124 -11.76 -17.72 -0.19
C PRO A 124 -10.94 -16.57 0.42
N LEU A 125 -11.07 -15.35 -0.13
CA LEU A 125 -10.35 -14.15 0.33
C LEU A 125 -10.78 -13.71 1.74
N PHE A 126 -12.05 -13.90 2.10
CA PHE A 126 -12.64 -13.48 3.38
C PHE A 126 -12.81 -14.62 4.38
N LYS A 127 -12.45 -15.84 3.98
CA LYS A 127 -12.50 -17.02 4.86
C LYS A 127 -11.45 -16.91 5.96
N VAL A 128 -11.84 -17.19 7.20
CA VAL A 128 -10.92 -17.22 8.35
C VAL A 128 -10.97 -18.60 8.98
N PRO A 129 -9.91 -19.40 8.93
CA PRO A 129 -9.89 -20.77 9.48
C PRO A 129 -9.97 -20.79 11.01
N ALA A 130 -9.34 -19.83 11.67
CA ALA A 130 -9.39 -19.65 13.12
C ALA A 130 -10.02 -18.28 13.43
N PRO A 131 -10.88 -18.15 14.44
CA PRO A 131 -11.63 -16.92 14.72
C PRO A 131 -10.76 -15.80 15.33
N ILE A 132 -9.55 -15.63 14.79
CA ILE A 132 -8.58 -14.59 15.17
C ILE A 132 -8.49 -13.59 14.02
N PHE A 133 -8.98 -12.37 14.25
CA PHE A 133 -9.08 -11.30 13.26
C PHE A 133 -8.09 -10.16 13.50
N GLU A 134 -7.40 -10.17 14.65
CA GLU A 134 -6.41 -9.17 15.01
C GLU A 134 -5.17 -9.27 14.13
N ARG A 135 -4.45 -8.16 13.96
CA ARG A 135 -3.19 -8.09 13.21
C ARG A 135 -3.25 -8.77 11.83
N SER A 136 -4.35 -8.50 11.11
CA SER A 136 -4.60 -9.04 9.78
C SER A 136 -4.13 -8.11 8.66
N PRO A 137 -3.89 -8.63 7.44
CA PRO A 137 -3.62 -7.79 6.26
C PRO A 137 -4.68 -6.74 5.98
N PHE A 138 -5.94 -7.02 6.30
CA PHE A 138 -7.05 -6.08 6.16
C PHE A 138 -6.86 -4.85 7.04
N ILE A 139 -6.52 -5.04 8.32
CA ILE A 139 -6.29 -3.93 9.26
C ILE A 139 -5.08 -3.09 8.84
N ALA A 140 -3.98 -3.76 8.46
CA ALA A 140 -2.80 -3.08 7.95
C ALA A 140 -3.09 -2.30 6.66
N GLY A 141 -3.86 -2.89 5.74
CA GLY A 141 -4.28 -2.24 4.50
C GLY A 141 -5.18 -1.03 4.73
N LEU A 142 -6.12 -1.08 5.69
CA LEU A 142 -6.95 0.07 6.07
C LEU A 142 -6.10 1.20 6.68
N LEU A 143 -5.15 0.86 7.56
CA LEU A 143 -4.23 1.84 8.14
C LEU A 143 -3.42 2.55 7.05
N LEU A 144 -2.85 1.79 6.12
CA LEU A 144 -2.12 2.35 4.99
C LEU A 144 -3.03 3.16 4.06
N ALA A 145 -4.29 2.74 3.85
CA ALA A 145 -5.24 3.51 3.06
C ALA A 145 -5.44 4.91 3.64
N MET A 146 -5.57 5.04 4.95
CA MET A 146 -5.70 6.34 5.62
C MET A 146 -4.43 7.20 5.48
N MET A 147 -3.26 6.58 5.50
CA MET A 147 -1.97 7.28 5.35
C MET A 147 -1.71 7.77 3.93
N ILE A 148 -2.13 7.01 2.91
CA ILE A 148 -1.91 7.40 1.51
C ILE A 148 -3.02 8.27 0.94
N LEU A 149 -4.21 8.27 1.53
CA LEU A 149 -5.38 9.04 1.11
C LEU A 149 -5.07 10.54 0.90
N PRO A 150 -4.44 11.25 1.85
CA PRO A 150 -4.15 12.68 1.67
C PRO A 150 -3.17 12.92 0.51
N ILE A 151 -2.20 12.04 0.30
CA ILE A 151 -1.21 12.15 -0.79
C ILE A 151 -1.92 12.00 -2.15
N VAL A 152 -2.71 10.95 -2.33
CA VAL A 152 -3.45 10.70 -3.57
C VAL A 152 -4.45 11.81 -3.82
N THR A 153 -5.15 12.30 -2.78
CA THR A 153 -6.09 13.40 -2.87
C THR A 153 -5.43 14.69 -3.33
N SER A 154 -4.28 15.05 -2.74
CA SER A 154 -3.58 16.30 -3.06
C SER A 154 -3.12 16.33 -4.53
N VAL A 155 -2.49 15.26 -5.01
CA VAL A 155 -2.06 15.13 -6.41
C VAL A 155 -3.24 15.11 -7.36
N SER A 156 -4.31 14.36 -7.03
CA SER A 156 -5.51 14.28 -7.88
C SER A 156 -6.21 15.65 -7.98
N ARG A 157 -6.35 16.35 -6.86
CA ARG A 157 -6.94 17.68 -6.81
C ARG A 157 -6.17 18.67 -7.68
N GLU A 158 -4.84 18.66 -7.58
CA GLU A 158 -3.98 19.55 -8.37
C GLU A 158 -4.21 19.34 -9.88
N VAL A 159 -4.29 18.10 -10.32
CA VAL A 159 -4.55 17.82 -11.75
C VAL A 159 -5.99 18.16 -12.14
N TYR A 160 -6.98 17.90 -11.28
CA TYR A 160 -8.38 18.25 -11.56
C TYR A 160 -8.58 19.77 -11.67
N SER A 161 -7.81 20.58 -10.93
CA SER A 161 -7.88 22.06 -11.02
C SER A 161 -7.40 22.59 -12.37
N GLN A 162 -6.61 21.82 -13.11
CA GLN A 162 -6.05 22.17 -14.41
C GLN A 162 -6.95 21.75 -15.58
N ALA A 163 -8.14 21.17 -15.31
CA ALA A 163 -9.07 20.78 -16.36
C ALA A 163 -9.50 21.99 -17.23
N PRO A 164 -9.52 21.86 -18.58
CA PRO A 164 -9.78 22.99 -19.49
C PRO A 164 -11.16 23.58 -19.24
N ARG A 165 -11.21 24.85 -18.88
CA ARG A 165 -12.46 25.58 -18.58
C ARG A 165 -13.38 25.65 -19.79
N ASP A 166 -12.82 25.86 -20.98
CA ASP A 166 -13.60 25.91 -22.21
C ASP A 166 -14.39 24.62 -22.47
N GLN A 167 -13.82 23.47 -22.17
CA GLN A 167 -14.51 22.17 -22.28
C GLN A 167 -15.59 22.03 -21.21
N ILE A 168 -15.33 22.53 -19.99
CA ILE A 168 -16.29 22.51 -18.88
C ILE A 168 -17.49 23.39 -19.25
N ASP A 169 -17.24 24.61 -19.74
CA ASP A 169 -18.28 25.57 -20.13
C ASP A 169 -19.06 25.07 -21.35
N ALA A 170 -18.40 24.44 -22.32
CA ALA A 170 -19.06 23.82 -23.45
C ALA A 170 -20.00 22.68 -23.01
N ALA A 171 -19.57 21.84 -22.06
CA ALA A 171 -20.43 20.80 -21.52
C ALA A 171 -21.67 21.37 -20.82
N TYR A 172 -21.53 22.44 -20.05
CA TYR A 172 -22.68 23.15 -19.47
C TYR A 172 -23.58 23.80 -20.54
N GLY A 173 -23.00 24.40 -21.59
CA GLY A 173 -23.74 24.95 -22.70
C GLY A 173 -24.59 23.93 -23.47
N LEU A 174 -24.14 22.66 -23.47
CA LEU A 174 -24.90 21.52 -24.02
C LEU A 174 -25.93 20.92 -23.01
N GLY A 175 -26.14 21.57 -21.86
CA GLY A 175 -27.11 21.14 -20.86
C GLY A 175 -26.62 20.02 -19.92
N ALA A 176 -25.32 19.74 -19.87
CA ALA A 176 -24.80 18.73 -18.95
C ALA A 176 -24.99 19.15 -17.48
N SER A 177 -25.39 18.23 -16.64
CA SER A 177 -25.39 18.44 -15.18
C SER A 177 -23.95 18.55 -14.65
N LYS A 178 -23.78 19.09 -13.44
CA LYS A 178 -22.47 19.19 -12.79
C LYS A 178 -21.73 17.86 -12.75
N TRP A 179 -22.40 16.78 -12.36
CA TRP A 179 -21.83 15.43 -12.38
C TRP A 179 -21.54 14.94 -13.82
N GLY A 180 -22.43 15.23 -14.76
CA GLY A 180 -22.22 14.93 -16.19
C GLY A 180 -20.93 15.55 -16.71
N THR A 181 -20.71 16.84 -16.42
CA THR A 181 -19.50 17.58 -16.80
C THR A 181 -18.24 16.97 -16.13
N MET A 182 -18.31 16.62 -14.82
CA MET A 182 -17.19 15.96 -14.13
C MET A 182 -16.82 14.63 -14.82
N ARG A 183 -17.83 13.84 -15.15
CA ARG A 183 -17.64 12.53 -15.79
C ARG A 183 -17.15 12.64 -17.23
N ALA A 184 -17.61 13.62 -17.96
CA ALA A 184 -17.28 13.79 -19.39
C ALA A 184 -15.94 14.50 -19.63
N VAL A 185 -15.56 15.44 -18.77
CA VAL A 185 -14.39 16.31 -18.97
C VAL A 185 -13.33 16.07 -17.91
N VAL A 186 -13.65 16.28 -16.63
CA VAL A 186 -12.66 16.33 -15.55
C VAL A 186 -12.02 14.98 -15.26
N LEU A 187 -12.82 13.93 -15.12
CA LEU A 187 -12.32 12.59 -14.83
C LEU A 187 -11.45 12.02 -15.97
N PRO A 188 -11.82 12.14 -17.25
CA PRO A 188 -10.96 11.71 -18.34
C PRO A 188 -9.64 12.48 -18.40
N PHE A 189 -9.71 13.81 -18.21
CA PHE A 189 -8.53 14.67 -18.16
C PHE A 189 -7.60 14.31 -17.02
N GLY A 190 -8.14 14.13 -15.81
CA GLY A 190 -7.39 13.88 -14.58
C GLY A 190 -6.86 12.46 -14.38
N ARG A 191 -7.14 11.51 -15.29
CA ARG A 191 -6.70 10.10 -15.16
C ARG A 191 -5.21 9.96 -14.93
N GLY A 192 -4.40 10.73 -15.66
CA GLY A 192 -2.94 10.70 -15.51
C GLY A 192 -2.49 11.12 -14.11
N GLY A 193 -3.11 12.18 -13.57
CA GLY A 193 -2.81 12.65 -12.22
C GLY A 193 -3.26 11.69 -11.12
N LEU A 194 -4.46 11.12 -11.27
CA LEU A 194 -4.94 10.09 -10.33
C LEU A 194 -4.00 8.90 -10.26
N VAL A 195 -3.49 8.45 -11.40
CA VAL A 195 -2.51 7.37 -11.44
C VAL A 195 -1.18 7.81 -10.85
N GLY A 196 -0.67 9.00 -11.18
CA GLY A 196 0.55 9.54 -10.58
C GLY A 196 0.44 9.61 -9.05
N GLY A 197 -0.66 10.14 -8.52
CA GLY A 197 -0.95 10.16 -7.09
C GLY A 197 -1.04 8.76 -6.49
N THR A 198 -1.67 7.82 -7.19
CA THR A 198 -1.75 6.41 -6.76
C THR A 198 -0.36 5.77 -6.70
N MET A 199 0.52 6.04 -7.67
CA MET A 199 1.89 5.51 -7.66
C MET A 199 2.70 6.05 -6.48
N LEU A 200 2.58 7.33 -6.18
CA LEU A 200 3.21 7.92 -5.00
C LEU A 200 2.69 7.27 -3.70
N GLY A 201 1.37 7.12 -3.59
CA GLY A 201 0.74 6.44 -2.46
C GLY A 201 1.18 4.96 -2.35
N LEU A 202 1.24 4.24 -3.47
CA LEU A 202 1.65 2.84 -3.51
C LEU A 202 3.13 2.67 -3.11
N GLY A 203 4.02 3.55 -3.59
CA GLY A 203 5.42 3.54 -3.18
C GLY A 203 5.58 3.71 -1.68
N ARG A 204 4.79 4.62 -1.07
CA ARG A 204 4.74 4.78 0.39
C ARG A 204 4.18 3.53 1.07
N ALA A 205 3.08 2.96 0.59
CA ALA A 205 2.45 1.78 1.19
C ALA A 205 3.36 0.54 1.18
N LEU A 206 4.09 0.31 0.09
CA LEU A 206 5.04 -0.80 -0.03
C LEU A 206 6.26 -0.64 0.89
N GLY A 207 6.72 0.60 1.11
CA GLY A 207 7.85 0.92 1.97
C GLY A 207 7.51 1.17 3.44
N GLU A 208 6.23 1.16 3.81
CA GLU A 208 5.84 1.45 5.19
C GLU A 208 6.26 0.33 6.14
N THR A 209 7.00 0.73 7.17
CA THR A 209 7.71 -0.19 8.06
C THR A 209 7.07 -0.24 9.43
N VAL A 210 7.13 0.87 10.18
CA VAL A 210 6.81 0.90 11.61
C VAL A 210 5.30 0.80 11.84
N ALA A 211 4.49 1.51 11.07
CA ALA A 211 3.05 1.47 11.23
C ALA A 211 2.51 0.06 10.96
N VAL A 212 3.00 -0.61 9.92
CA VAL A 212 2.58 -1.98 9.59
C VAL A 212 3.10 -2.98 10.61
N TYR A 213 4.34 -2.85 11.10
CA TYR A 213 4.90 -3.73 12.11
C TYR A 213 4.04 -3.78 13.39
N LEU A 214 3.42 -2.68 13.78
CA LEU A 214 2.57 -2.63 14.98
C LEU A 214 1.21 -3.31 14.80
N VAL A 215 0.67 -3.36 13.58
CA VAL A 215 -0.70 -3.82 13.30
C VAL A 215 -0.79 -5.11 12.48
N LEU A 216 0.33 -5.68 12.07
CA LEU A 216 0.40 -6.91 11.28
C LEU A 216 1.30 -7.94 11.97
N ASN A 217 0.88 -9.19 11.99
CA ASN A 217 1.74 -10.28 12.44
C ASN A 217 2.84 -10.56 11.40
N LEU A 218 4.00 -11.03 11.91
CA LEU A 218 5.10 -11.48 11.07
C LEU A 218 5.09 -13.03 11.03
N VAL A 219 4.35 -13.58 10.05
CA VAL A 219 4.20 -15.03 9.87
C VAL A 219 4.70 -15.41 8.48
N PHE A 220 5.67 -16.30 8.42
CA PHE A 220 6.31 -16.77 7.18
C PHE A 220 5.46 -17.81 6.44
N LYS A 221 4.22 -17.44 6.12
CA LYS A 221 3.29 -18.27 5.36
C LYS A 221 2.62 -17.44 4.28
N VAL A 222 2.64 -17.94 3.05
CA VAL A 222 1.86 -17.33 1.96
C VAL A 222 0.38 -17.43 2.30
N ASN A 223 -0.29 -16.28 2.39
CA ASN A 223 -1.70 -16.20 2.74
C ASN A 223 -2.41 -15.14 1.90
N PHE A 224 -3.52 -15.54 1.31
CA PHE A 224 -4.43 -14.65 0.58
C PHE A 224 -5.71 -14.32 1.36
N GLN A 225 -5.88 -14.90 2.56
CA GLN A 225 -7.02 -14.66 3.44
C GLN A 225 -6.79 -13.34 4.19
N ILE A 226 -7.35 -12.25 3.66
CA ILE A 226 -7.04 -10.90 4.12
C ILE A 226 -7.52 -10.59 5.55
N LEU A 227 -8.53 -11.33 6.04
CA LEU A 227 -9.10 -11.14 7.38
C LEU A 227 -8.40 -12.00 8.45
N ALA A 228 -7.64 -13.01 8.05
CA ALA A 228 -6.95 -13.90 8.97
C ALA A 228 -5.71 -13.22 9.59
N SER A 229 -5.42 -13.54 10.85
CA SER A 229 -4.23 -13.05 11.58
C SER A 229 -2.95 -13.77 11.11
N VAL A 230 -2.74 -13.81 9.80
CA VAL A 230 -1.60 -14.46 9.14
C VAL A 230 -1.11 -13.54 8.03
N GLY A 231 0.15 -13.17 8.07
CA GLY A 231 0.73 -12.33 7.04
C GLY A 231 2.06 -11.75 7.51
N GLY A 232 2.56 -10.82 6.75
CA GLY A 232 3.77 -10.06 7.01
C GLY A 232 4.12 -9.24 5.78
N ASN A 233 4.96 -8.25 5.93
CA ASN A 233 5.53 -7.56 4.78
C ASN A 233 7.06 -7.48 4.92
N VAL A 234 7.75 -7.24 3.81
CA VAL A 234 9.21 -7.22 3.77
C VAL A 234 9.76 -6.09 4.65
N ALA A 235 9.12 -4.93 4.67
CA ALA A 235 9.58 -3.80 5.47
C ALA A 235 9.48 -4.08 6.98
N SER A 236 8.38 -4.72 7.44
CA SER A 236 8.23 -5.15 8.85
C SER A 236 9.21 -6.26 9.23
N LEU A 237 9.51 -7.18 8.30
CA LEU A 237 10.55 -8.19 8.51
C LEU A 237 11.91 -7.54 8.81
N ILE A 238 12.30 -6.57 7.98
CA ILE A 238 13.57 -5.85 8.18
C ILE A 238 13.56 -5.14 9.53
N ALA A 239 12.50 -4.41 9.87
CA ALA A 239 12.42 -3.68 11.14
C ALA A 239 12.46 -4.61 12.36
N GLY A 240 11.72 -5.72 12.30
CA GLY A 240 11.60 -6.64 13.43
C GLY A 240 12.84 -7.48 13.69
N ARG A 241 13.64 -7.76 12.64
CA ARG A 241 14.81 -8.61 12.74
C ARG A 241 16.14 -7.87 12.82
N PHE A 242 16.18 -6.61 12.38
CA PHE A 242 17.44 -5.85 12.24
C PHE A 242 18.24 -5.77 13.53
N GLY A 243 17.59 -5.57 14.68
CA GLY A 243 18.26 -5.40 15.98
C GLY A 243 18.88 -6.67 16.57
N GLU A 244 18.40 -7.83 16.14
CA GLU A 244 18.83 -9.14 16.66
C GLU A 244 19.55 -9.98 15.59
N ALA A 245 19.74 -9.41 14.40
CA ALA A 245 20.26 -10.11 13.24
C ALA A 245 21.73 -10.52 13.41
N THR A 246 22.05 -11.76 13.12
CA THR A 246 23.44 -12.22 12.94
C THR A 246 24.09 -11.49 11.77
N PRO A 247 25.44 -11.47 11.66
CA PRO A 247 26.12 -10.83 10.54
C PRO A 247 25.67 -11.34 9.15
N TYR A 248 25.33 -12.63 9.05
CA TYR A 248 24.83 -13.21 7.81
C TYR A 248 23.34 -12.88 7.58
N GLU A 249 22.51 -12.95 8.62
CA GLU A 249 21.11 -12.53 8.55
C GLU A 249 20.99 -11.05 8.13
N LEU A 250 21.89 -10.18 8.59
CA LEU A 250 21.92 -8.79 8.16
C LEU A 250 22.14 -8.66 6.64
N LYS A 251 22.97 -9.52 6.02
CA LYS A 251 23.11 -9.57 4.55
C LYS A 251 21.79 -10.02 3.89
N ALA A 252 21.11 -11.00 4.48
CA ALA A 252 19.80 -11.47 4.00
C ALA A 252 18.72 -10.36 4.10
N LEU A 253 18.69 -9.58 5.18
CA LEU A 253 17.80 -8.43 5.32
C LEU A 253 18.12 -7.34 4.30
N MET A 254 19.40 -7.08 4.00
CA MET A 254 19.79 -6.16 2.93
C MET A 254 19.32 -6.66 1.55
N ALA A 255 19.45 -7.98 1.29
CA ALA A 255 18.94 -8.60 0.07
C ALA A 255 17.40 -8.47 -0.01
N ALA A 256 16.68 -8.68 1.10
CA ALA A 256 15.23 -8.49 1.17
C ALA A 256 14.83 -7.04 0.85
N GLY A 257 15.57 -6.04 1.34
CA GLY A 257 15.38 -4.63 1.00
C GLY A 257 15.57 -4.34 -0.49
N LEU A 258 16.58 -4.96 -1.13
CA LEU A 258 16.80 -4.84 -2.57
C LEU A 258 15.63 -5.45 -3.36
N VAL A 259 15.12 -6.60 -2.93
CA VAL A 259 13.96 -7.24 -3.57
C VAL A 259 12.72 -6.37 -3.43
N LEU A 260 12.47 -5.77 -2.27
CA LEU A 260 11.38 -4.83 -2.07
C LEU A 260 11.52 -3.59 -2.98
N PHE A 261 12.71 -3.06 -3.11
CA PHE A 261 13.00 -1.94 -4.02
C PHE A 261 12.68 -2.32 -5.48
N MET A 262 13.17 -3.48 -5.93
CA MET A 262 12.89 -3.99 -7.28
C MET A 262 11.39 -4.23 -7.50
N LEU A 263 10.69 -4.79 -6.50
CA LEU A 263 9.24 -4.98 -6.54
C LEU A 263 8.52 -3.64 -6.71
N THR A 264 8.91 -2.62 -5.94
CA THR A 264 8.32 -1.28 -6.00
C THR A 264 8.53 -0.65 -7.38
N LEU A 265 9.74 -0.74 -7.94
CA LEU A 265 10.03 -0.27 -9.29
C LEU A 265 9.19 -1.00 -10.35
N LEU A 266 9.11 -2.33 -10.25
CA LEU A 266 8.34 -3.15 -11.18
C LEU A 266 6.85 -2.78 -11.17
N VAL A 267 6.27 -2.68 -9.98
CA VAL A 267 4.85 -2.32 -9.81
C VAL A 267 4.57 -0.92 -10.36
N ASN A 268 5.40 0.06 -10.06
CA ASN A 268 5.27 1.42 -10.58
C ASN A 268 5.42 1.46 -12.11
N PHE A 269 6.36 0.71 -12.66
CA PHE A 269 6.56 0.60 -14.12
C PHE A 269 5.34 -0.02 -14.80
N LEU A 270 4.84 -1.15 -14.28
CA LEU A 270 3.67 -1.84 -14.84
C LEU A 270 2.43 -0.96 -14.80
N ALA A 271 2.19 -0.28 -13.68
CA ALA A 271 1.06 0.62 -13.55
C ALA A 271 1.14 1.81 -14.51
N THR A 272 2.30 2.43 -14.67
CA THR A 272 2.53 3.52 -15.63
C THR A 272 2.33 3.04 -17.07
N ALA A 273 2.84 1.84 -17.41
CA ALA A 273 2.68 1.26 -18.74
C ALA A 273 1.21 0.94 -19.07
N LEU A 274 0.43 0.46 -18.11
CA LEU A 274 -1.00 0.21 -18.28
C LEU A 274 -1.77 1.51 -18.61
N VAL A 275 -1.48 2.58 -17.88
CA VAL A 275 -2.12 3.88 -18.11
C VAL A 275 -1.74 4.49 -19.46
N ALA A 276 -0.47 4.43 -19.82
CA ALA A 276 -0.01 4.91 -21.13
C ALA A 276 -0.71 4.18 -22.28
N ARG A 277 -0.94 2.87 -22.15
CA ARG A 277 -1.70 2.08 -23.17
C ARG A 277 -3.17 2.50 -23.24
N THR A 278 -3.81 2.76 -22.09
CA THR A 278 -5.22 3.15 -22.05
C THR A 278 -5.43 4.57 -22.61
N ALA A 279 -4.50 5.48 -22.37
CA ALA A 279 -4.53 6.83 -22.91
C ALA A 279 -4.36 6.85 -24.45
N ARG A 280 -3.57 5.94 -25.02
CA ARG A 280 -3.43 5.80 -26.49
C ARG A 280 -4.67 5.25 -27.19
N LYS A 281 -5.49 4.44 -26.53
CA LYS A 281 -6.74 3.89 -27.09
C LYS A 281 -7.92 4.91 -27.04
N ALA A 282 -7.77 5.98 -26.31
CA ALA A 282 -8.81 7.01 -26.15
C ALA A 282 -8.61 8.22 -27.09
N LYS A 283 -7.53 8.23 -27.86
CA LYS A 283 -7.29 9.10 -29.02
C LYS A 283 -7.65 8.36 -30.30
#